data_a63d174411d39390bd26c3c23df5894f
#
_entry.id   a63d174411d39390bd26c3c23df5894f
#
_cell.length_a   1.000
_cell.length_b   1.000
_cell.length_c   1.000
_cell.angle_alpha   90.00
_cell.angle_beta   90.00
_cell.angle_gamma   90.00
#
_symmetry.space_group_name_H-M   'P 1'
#
loop_
_entity.id
_entity.type
_entity.pdbx_description
1 polymer ?
#
loop_
_entity_poly.entity_id
_entity_poly.type
_entity_poly.pdbx_seq_one_letter_code
_entity_poly.pdbx_strand_id
1 'polypeptide(L)'
;MNITESLGYILANTGRKLTQHLTLKFEPYGITSEQWSVLHWLTVEDAITQRELSKRTEKDPTNITRILDQLERKGWILRKANVEDRRSYLIYVTPSGRDLSQLLFPIEIEVTREIEALLPHGQIEHLKHSLRTISQYMNNTK
;
A
#
# COMPACT_ATOMS: atom_id res chain seq x y z
N MET A 1 31.85 -6.62 8.37
CA MET A 1 30.86 -6.14 7.39
C MET A 1 30.36 -4.78 7.80
N ASN A 2 30.36 -3.85 6.85
CA ASN A 2 29.73 -2.56 7.05
C ASN A 2 28.20 -2.75 7.11
N ILE A 3 27.52 -2.02 7.99
CA ILE A 3 26.05 -2.13 8.12
C ILE A 3 25.34 -1.87 6.78
N THR A 4 25.92 -1.05 5.91
CA THR A 4 25.34 -0.75 4.60
C THR A 4 25.32 -1.95 3.65
N GLU A 5 26.00 -3.03 3.98
CA GLU A 5 26.00 -4.28 3.23
C GLU A 5 24.97 -5.28 3.75
N SER A 6 24.35 -4.99 4.90
CA SER A 6 23.33 -5.83 5.48
C SER A 6 22.09 -5.85 4.62
N LEU A 7 21.52 -7.04 4.40
CA LEU A 7 20.28 -7.19 3.63
C LEU A 7 19.13 -6.36 4.23
N GLY A 8 18.99 -6.42 5.55
CA GLY A 8 17.94 -5.65 6.23
C GLY A 8 18.09 -4.15 6.03
N TYR A 9 19.32 -3.64 6.12
CA TYR A 9 19.59 -2.22 5.88
C TYR A 9 19.25 -1.82 4.45
N ILE A 10 19.69 -2.63 3.47
CA ILE A 10 19.43 -2.36 2.06
C ILE A 10 17.92 -2.35 1.77
N LEU A 11 17.21 -3.37 2.25
CA LEU A 11 15.76 -3.45 2.03
C LEU A 11 15.01 -2.29 2.68
N ALA A 12 15.33 -1.96 3.92
CA ALA A 12 14.65 -0.89 4.64
C ALA A 12 14.88 0.46 3.96
N ASN A 13 16.13 0.76 3.60
CA ASN A 13 16.46 2.01 2.92
C ASN A 13 15.85 2.10 1.53
N THR A 14 15.94 1.03 0.76
CA THR A 14 15.40 1.02 -0.60
C THR A 14 13.88 1.18 -0.57
N GLY A 15 13.21 0.46 0.33
CA GLY A 15 11.76 0.57 0.49
C GLY A 15 11.34 2.00 0.85
N ARG A 16 12.04 2.62 1.82
CA ARG A 16 11.77 3.99 2.22
C ARG A 16 11.96 4.98 1.07
N LYS A 17 13.05 4.84 0.31
CA LYS A 17 13.33 5.71 -0.84
C LYS A 17 12.29 5.56 -1.93
N LEU A 18 11.86 4.32 -2.20
CA LEU A 18 10.82 4.06 -3.20
C LEU A 18 9.48 4.69 -2.78
N THR A 19 9.07 4.49 -1.53
CA THR A 19 7.81 5.08 -1.04
C THR A 19 7.87 6.61 -1.01
N GLN A 20 9.01 7.21 -0.70
CA GLN A 20 9.19 8.66 -0.79
C GLN A 20 9.10 9.16 -2.23
N HIS A 21 9.70 8.44 -3.16
CA HIS A 21 9.64 8.79 -4.58
C HIS A 21 8.20 8.77 -5.10
N LEU A 22 7.45 7.72 -4.76
CA LEU A 22 6.04 7.62 -5.10
C LEU A 22 5.22 8.76 -4.46
N THR A 23 5.47 9.05 -3.20
CA THR A 23 4.76 10.11 -2.48
C THR A 23 4.98 11.46 -3.15
N LEU A 24 6.21 11.75 -3.62
CA LEU A 24 6.48 12.97 -4.37
C LEU A 24 5.69 13.02 -5.68
N LYS A 25 5.58 11.90 -6.39
CA LYS A 25 4.78 11.81 -7.62
C LYS A 25 3.30 12.03 -7.34
N PHE A 26 2.81 11.62 -6.17
CA PHE A 26 1.40 11.74 -5.79
C PHE A 26 1.06 13.08 -5.13
N GLU A 27 2.07 13.89 -4.81
CA GLU A 27 1.88 15.17 -4.11
C GLU A 27 0.82 16.08 -4.76
N PRO A 28 0.78 16.26 -6.11
CA PRO A 28 -0.24 17.10 -6.73
C PRO A 28 -1.67 16.63 -6.47
N TYR A 29 -1.86 15.38 -6.10
CA TYR A 29 -3.18 14.79 -5.85
C TYR A 29 -3.54 14.77 -4.35
N GLY A 30 -2.61 15.21 -3.50
CA GLY A 30 -2.87 15.31 -2.06
C GLY A 30 -2.92 13.98 -1.33
N ILE A 31 -2.22 12.96 -1.81
CA ILE A 31 -2.21 11.61 -1.23
C ILE A 31 -0.78 11.09 -1.14
N THR A 32 -0.48 10.33 -0.09
CA THR A 32 0.80 9.65 0.07
C THR A 32 0.76 8.26 -0.58
N SER A 33 1.93 7.66 -0.81
CA SER A 33 1.99 6.30 -1.36
C SER A 33 1.34 5.28 -0.42
N GLU A 34 1.49 5.48 0.89
CA GLU A 34 0.89 4.60 1.89
C GLU A 34 -0.64 4.68 1.87
N GLN A 35 -1.17 5.89 1.81
CA GLN A 35 -2.62 6.11 1.70
C GLN A 35 -3.16 5.52 0.41
N TRP A 36 -2.47 5.74 -0.70
CA TRP A 36 -2.91 5.23 -1.99
C TRP A 36 -2.93 3.70 -2.03
N SER A 37 -1.95 3.03 -1.43
CA SER A 37 -1.92 1.57 -1.41
C SER A 37 -3.16 0.99 -0.73
N VAL A 38 -3.61 1.61 0.36
CA VAL A 38 -4.84 1.21 1.06
C VAL A 38 -6.06 1.52 0.21
N LEU A 39 -6.12 2.73 -0.36
CA LEU A 39 -7.23 3.13 -1.23
C LEU A 39 -7.36 2.19 -2.42
N HIS A 40 -6.25 1.90 -3.08
CA HIS A 40 -6.25 1.00 -4.24
C HIS A 40 -6.72 -0.40 -3.86
N TRP A 41 -6.28 -0.92 -2.71
CA TRP A 41 -6.74 -2.21 -2.20
C TRP A 41 -8.26 -2.25 -2.08
N LEU A 42 -8.84 -1.18 -1.55
CA LEU A 42 -10.29 -1.06 -1.39
C LEU A 42 -11.02 -0.95 -2.74
N THR A 43 -10.39 -0.43 -3.78
CA THR A 43 -11.00 -0.42 -5.12
C THR A 43 -11.11 -1.82 -5.71
N VAL A 44 -10.25 -2.74 -5.31
CA VAL A 44 -10.31 -4.14 -5.71
C VAL A 44 -11.45 -4.85 -4.96
N GLU A 45 -11.55 -4.60 -3.65
CA GLU A 45 -12.62 -5.18 -2.83
C GLU A 45 -12.90 -4.25 -1.66
N ASP A 46 -14.06 -3.60 -1.68
CA ASP A 46 -14.52 -2.81 -0.53
C ASP A 46 -15.60 -3.57 0.25
N ALA A 47 -16.33 -2.90 1.12
CA ALA A 47 -17.31 -3.52 2.00
C ALA A 47 -16.68 -4.56 2.94
N ILE A 48 -15.45 -4.33 3.35
CA ILE A 48 -14.74 -5.19 4.31
C ILE A 48 -14.51 -4.42 5.60
N THR A 49 -14.27 -5.16 6.68
CA THR A 49 -13.99 -4.55 7.99
C THR A 49 -12.56 -4.00 8.03
N GLN A 50 -12.33 -3.08 8.94
CA GLN A 50 -10.99 -2.54 9.18
C GLN A 50 -10.01 -3.65 9.59
N ARG A 51 -10.46 -4.61 10.39
CA ARG A 51 -9.66 -5.75 10.80
C ARG A 51 -9.20 -6.58 9.61
N GLU A 52 -10.13 -6.87 8.69
CA GLU A 52 -9.81 -7.65 7.49
C GLU A 52 -8.86 -6.87 6.58
N LEU A 53 -9.07 -5.57 6.43
CA LEU A 53 -8.20 -4.71 5.64
C LEU A 53 -6.77 -4.69 6.21
N SER A 54 -6.63 -4.56 7.52
CA SER A 54 -5.34 -4.60 8.21
C SER A 54 -4.61 -5.89 7.91
N LYS A 55 -5.33 -7.00 7.97
CA LYS A 55 -4.78 -8.34 7.71
C LYS A 55 -4.32 -8.49 6.26
N ARG A 56 -5.12 -8.06 5.30
CA ARG A 56 -4.81 -8.19 3.86
C ARG A 56 -3.69 -7.27 3.41
N THR A 57 -3.61 -6.07 3.96
CA THR A 57 -2.56 -5.10 3.62
C THR A 57 -1.29 -5.33 4.40
N GLU A 58 -1.31 -6.22 5.41
CA GLU A 58 -0.19 -6.49 6.29
C GLU A 58 0.30 -5.24 7.04
N LYS A 59 -0.59 -4.28 7.27
CA LYS A 59 -0.32 -3.08 8.06
C LYS A 59 -0.92 -3.27 9.44
N ASP A 60 -0.27 -2.71 10.46
CA ASP A 60 -0.79 -2.85 11.81
C ASP A 60 -2.10 -2.05 12.00
N PRO A 61 -2.98 -2.49 12.93
CA PRO A 61 -4.29 -1.87 13.10
C PRO A 61 -4.25 -0.37 13.42
N THR A 62 -3.27 0.10 14.18
CA THR A 62 -3.13 1.50 14.53
C THR A 62 -2.83 2.35 13.30
N ASN A 63 -1.93 1.86 12.45
CA ASN A 63 -1.57 2.53 11.21
C ASN A 63 -2.76 2.56 10.24
N ILE A 64 -3.49 1.45 10.13
CA ILE A 64 -4.70 1.37 9.29
C ILE A 64 -5.74 2.39 9.78
N THR A 65 -5.98 2.49 11.08
CA THR A 65 -6.93 3.47 11.64
C THR A 65 -6.56 4.88 11.20
N ARG A 66 -5.29 5.25 11.34
CA ARG A 66 -4.79 6.57 10.95
C ARG A 66 -4.99 6.84 9.46
N ILE A 67 -4.65 5.87 8.62
CA ILE A 67 -4.80 6.00 7.16
C ILE A 67 -6.27 6.15 6.78
N LEU A 68 -7.14 5.33 7.34
CA LEU A 68 -8.58 5.38 7.05
C LEU A 68 -9.21 6.70 7.50
N ASP A 69 -8.80 7.22 8.65
CA ASP A 69 -9.25 8.53 9.12
C ASP A 69 -8.88 9.63 8.12
N GLN A 70 -7.67 9.56 7.58
CA GLN A 70 -7.19 10.52 6.58
C GLN A 70 -7.95 10.40 5.27
N LEU A 71 -8.17 9.18 4.78
CA LEU A 71 -8.91 8.92 3.55
C LEU A 71 -10.37 9.36 3.65
N GLU A 72 -10.99 9.12 4.80
CA GLU A 72 -12.37 9.54 5.03
C GLU A 72 -12.48 11.05 5.07
N ARG A 73 -11.55 11.73 5.73
CA ARG A 73 -11.51 13.19 5.80
C ARG A 73 -11.40 13.82 4.41
N LYS A 74 -10.69 13.16 3.50
CA LYS A 74 -10.55 13.61 2.11
C LYS A 74 -11.77 13.27 1.24
N GLY A 75 -12.70 12.48 1.75
CA GLY A 75 -13.89 12.09 1.01
C GLY A 75 -13.68 10.94 0.03
N TRP A 76 -12.59 10.21 0.15
CA TRP A 76 -12.27 9.10 -0.77
C TRP A 76 -12.81 7.76 -0.30
N ILE A 77 -13.10 7.62 0.99
CA ILE A 77 -13.78 6.46 1.56
C ILE A 77 -14.86 6.94 2.51
N LEU A 78 -15.76 6.01 2.86
CA LEU A 78 -16.70 6.20 3.97
C LEU A 78 -16.81 4.89 4.75
N ARG A 79 -17.14 5.00 6.02
CA ARG A 79 -17.34 3.86 6.90
C ARG A 79 -18.82 3.80 7.25
N LYS A 80 -19.41 2.61 7.13
CA LYS A 80 -20.81 2.36 7.49
C LYS A 80 -20.86 1.32 8.60
N ALA A 81 -21.82 1.44 9.49
CA ALA A 81 -22.03 0.47 10.56
C ALA A 81 -22.24 -0.92 9.95
N ASN A 82 -21.57 -1.92 10.53
CA ASN A 82 -21.77 -3.31 10.15
C ASN A 82 -23.02 -3.82 10.86
N VAL A 83 -24.05 -4.17 10.10
CA VAL A 83 -25.33 -4.65 10.64
C VAL A 83 -25.16 -5.95 11.43
N GLU A 84 -24.19 -6.77 11.01
CA GLU A 84 -23.93 -8.08 11.64
C GLU A 84 -23.09 -7.98 12.92
N ASP A 85 -22.29 -6.92 13.03
CA ASP A 85 -21.46 -6.68 14.22
C ASP A 85 -21.34 -5.18 14.47
N ARG A 86 -22.10 -4.71 15.47
CA ARG A 86 -22.19 -3.28 15.81
C ARG A 86 -20.87 -2.67 16.30
N ARG A 87 -19.86 -3.49 16.61
CA ARG A 87 -18.56 -3.02 17.07
C ARG A 87 -17.59 -2.77 15.93
N SER A 88 -17.99 -3.06 14.70
CA SER A 88 -17.15 -2.87 13.53
C SER A 88 -17.85 -2.03 12.48
N TYR A 89 -17.04 -1.51 11.55
CA TYR A 89 -17.54 -0.74 10.40
C TYR A 89 -17.10 -1.43 9.12
N LEU A 90 -17.92 -1.31 8.09
CA LEU A 90 -17.54 -1.71 6.72
C LEU A 90 -17.04 -0.48 5.99
N ILE A 91 -15.99 -0.65 5.23
CA ILE A 91 -15.30 0.42 4.53
C ILE A 91 -15.68 0.40 3.06
N TYR A 92 -16.06 1.54 2.52
CA TYR A 92 -16.47 1.70 1.12
C TYR A 92 -15.68 2.79 0.45
N VAL A 93 -15.30 2.56 -0.81
CA VAL A 93 -14.68 3.59 -1.64
C VAL A 93 -15.78 4.45 -2.25
N THR A 94 -15.61 5.76 -2.18
CA THR A 94 -16.53 6.71 -2.82
C THR A 94 -16.23 6.79 -4.32
N PRO A 95 -17.17 7.32 -5.15
CA PRO A 95 -16.86 7.60 -6.55
C PRO A 95 -15.61 8.46 -6.74
N SER A 96 -15.44 9.47 -5.88
CA SER A 96 -14.24 10.32 -5.88
C SER A 96 -12.97 9.52 -5.61
N GLY A 97 -13.01 8.57 -4.67
CA GLY A 97 -11.89 7.69 -4.36
C GLY A 97 -11.55 6.77 -5.53
N ARG A 98 -12.55 6.24 -6.21
CA ARG A 98 -12.33 5.39 -7.40
C ARG A 98 -11.71 6.17 -8.54
N ASP A 99 -12.18 7.37 -8.78
CA ASP A 99 -11.62 8.25 -9.82
C ASP A 99 -10.17 8.57 -9.54
N LEU A 100 -9.86 8.91 -8.29
CA LEU A 100 -8.48 9.18 -7.87
C LEU A 100 -7.58 7.95 -8.09
N SER A 101 -8.03 6.78 -7.67
CA SER A 101 -7.26 5.55 -7.83
C SER A 101 -6.94 5.26 -9.30
N GLN A 102 -7.88 5.52 -10.20
CA GLN A 102 -7.67 5.36 -11.64
C GLN A 102 -6.61 6.33 -12.18
N LEU A 103 -6.54 7.55 -11.65
CA LEU A 103 -5.52 8.52 -12.04
C LEU A 103 -4.14 8.14 -11.54
N LEU A 104 -4.05 7.55 -10.35
CA LEU A 104 -2.77 7.26 -9.70
C LEU A 104 -2.14 5.95 -10.17
N PHE A 105 -2.95 4.98 -10.57
CA PHE A 105 -2.45 3.66 -10.97
C PHE A 105 -1.42 3.73 -12.11
N PRO A 106 -1.63 4.51 -13.19
CA PRO A 106 -0.63 4.66 -14.23
C PRO A 106 0.69 5.25 -13.75
N ILE A 107 0.66 6.10 -12.72
CA ILE A 107 1.87 6.70 -12.13
C ILE A 107 2.69 5.61 -11.45
N GLU A 108 2.05 4.71 -10.70
CA GLU A 108 2.74 3.58 -10.09
C GLU A 108 3.36 2.65 -11.13
N ILE A 109 2.63 2.36 -12.20
CA ILE A 109 3.13 1.54 -13.31
C ILE A 109 4.36 2.19 -13.94
N GLU A 110 4.32 3.51 -14.14
CA GLU A 110 5.45 4.23 -14.73
C GLU A 110 6.70 4.14 -13.86
N VAL A 111 6.57 4.27 -12.54
CA VAL A 111 7.68 4.13 -11.61
C VAL A 111 8.25 2.70 -11.68
N THR A 112 7.40 1.69 -11.75
CA THR A 112 7.84 0.30 -11.91
C THR A 112 8.63 0.12 -13.20
N ARG A 113 8.18 0.72 -14.30
CA ARG A 113 8.89 0.68 -15.60
C ARG A 113 10.26 1.37 -15.53
N GLU A 114 10.37 2.47 -14.80
CA GLU A 114 11.64 3.14 -14.57
C GLU A 114 12.64 2.19 -13.89
N ILE A 115 12.17 1.45 -12.89
CA ILE A 115 13.00 0.48 -12.16
C ILE A 115 13.37 -0.69 -13.06
N GLU A 116 12.40 -1.22 -13.81
CA GLU A 116 12.66 -2.30 -14.78
C GLU A 116 13.75 -1.94 -15.77
N ALA A 117 13.78 -0.68 -16.23
CA ALA A 117 14.78 -0.20 -17.17
C ALA A 117 16.19 -0.17 -16.60
N LEU A 118 16.34 -0.18 -15.27
CA LEU A 118 17.63 -0.22 -14.59
C LEU A 118 18.22 -1.63 -14.50
N LEU A 119 17.40 -2.65 -14.71
CA LEU A 119 17.75 -4.04 -14.45
C LEU A 119 17.79 -4.86 -15.74
N PRO A 120 18.57 -5.95 -15.78
CA PRO A 120 18.53 -6.88 -16.90
C PRO A 120 17.12 -7.43 -17.11
N HIS A 121 16.79 -7.81 -18.35
CA HIS A 121 15.48 -8.33 -18.72
C HIS A 121 15.06 -9.48 -17.81
N GLY A 122 13.83 -9.41 -17.30
CA GLY A 122 13.25 -10.44 -16.45
C GLY A 122 13.68 -10.41 -14.99
N GLN A 123 14.66 -9.58 -14.62
CA GLN A 123 15.19 -9.58 -13.26
C GLN A 123 14.21 -9.01 -12.24
N ILE A 124 13.32 -8.10 -12.67
CA ILE A 124 12.31 -7.54 -11.76
C ILE A 124 11.35 -8.61 -11.24
N GLU A 125 11.01 -9.59 -12.07
CA GLU A 125 10.12 -10.68 -11.65
C GLU A 125 10.81 -11.60 -10.64
N HIS A 126 12.10 -11.87 -10.83
CA HIS A 126 12.92 -12.61 -9.86
C HIS A 126 13.00 -11.84 -8.53
N LEU A 127 13.20 -10.53 -8.59
CA LEU A 127 13.26 -9.69 -7.39
C LEU A 127 11.94 -9.74 -6.62
N LYS A 128 10.82 -9.57 -7.30
CA LYS A 128 9.49 -9.66 -6.68
C LYS A 128 9.28 -11.02 -6.01
N HIS A 129 9.64 -12.09 -6.70
CA HIS A 129 9.53 -13.45 -6.15
C HIS A 129 10.39 -13.61 -4.89
N SER A 130 11.64 -13.16 -4.93
CA SER A 130 12.54 -13.24 -3.79
C SER A 130 12.01 -12.46 -2.59
N LEU A 131 11.50 -11.25 -2.82
CA LEU A 131 10.94 -10.43 -1.76
C LEU A 131 9.70 -11.06 -1.14
N ARG A 132 8.81 -11.65 -1.95
CA ARG A 132 7.63 -12.38 -1.45
C ARG A 132 8.03 -13.59 -0.62
N THR A 133 9.04 -14.32 -1.05
CA THR A 133 9.55 -15.50 -0.32
C THR A 133 10.07 -15.08 1.06
N ILE A 134 10.85 -14.00 1.12
CA ILE A 134 11.37 -13.47 2.37
C ILE A 134 10.22 -13.01 3.28
N SER A 135 9.27 -12.28 2.72
CA SER A 135 8.11 -11.77 3.46
C SER A 135 7.28 -12.89 4.07
N GLN A 136 7.01 -13.95 3.29
CA GLN A 136 6.27 -15.12 3.79
C GLN A 136 7.00 -15.82 4.92
N TYR A 137 8.32 -15.97 4.81
CA TYR A 137 9.13 -16.54 5.88
C TYR A 137 8.99 -15.73 7.17
N MET A 138 9.03 -14.39 7.07
CA MET A 138 8.91 -13.53 8.25
C MET A 138 7.53 -13.64 8.90
N ASN A 139 6.48 -13.82 8.10
CA ASN A 139 5.13 -14.00 8.63
C ASN A 139 4.99 -15.32 9.41
N ASN A 140 5.71 -16.35 9.01
CA ASN A 140 5.61 -17.68 9.61
C ASN A 140 6.48 -17.87 10.88
N THR A 141 7.31 -16.89 11.20
CA THR A 141 8.25 -16.98 12.35
C THR A 141 7.81 -16.21 13.58
N LYS A 142 6.60 -15.65 13.57
CA LYS A 142 6.04 -14.93 14.72
C LYS A 142 5.50 -15.88 15.76
#